data_cd4c054293fc204ddd7ae4c5a0cad06b
#
_entry.id   cd4c054293fc204ddd7ae4c5a0cad06b
#
_cell.length_a   1.000
_cell.length_b   1.000
_cell.length_c   1.000
_cell.angle_alpha   90.00
_cell.angle_beta   90.00
_cell.angle_gamma   90.00
#
_symmetry.space_group_name_H-M   'P 1'
#
loop_
_entity.id
_entity.type
_entity.pdbx_description
1 polymer ?
#
loop_
_entity_poly.entity_id
_entity_poly.type
_entity_poly.pdbx_seq_one_letter_code
_entity_poly.pdbx_strand_id
1 'polypeptide(L)'
;AASDVYKRQKKLVRVNDLKLSDAGSQLRLIGAEVGLRGILRGLAPWLERAVCAVAKAWKRPINEHIIAWNYMDLLDRDLSKVQLSVSHTRLDELHPADVADILEQLDPQQRAAVFEHLDDEQAGDAIQEMEDEFQADAIGDLDEHRASRLLGDMDPDVAADIVNDLPYEKAEKLLQLMGVEDAQDIRELLGYRDGTAGARMTTQYVAMHDTETVGDTIAVLRQLDEDHPSVHCLYVLDDDDKLEGVLSLRTLVLAHDVNVPLRDLMYTEVITCPPEEDEEQVAAEISKYDLPAMPVVDENDRLLGIVTFDDAFEVMEDAADDDQKRRRWIWVLGGTALGVLALIAYTAILFSIIGYRW
;
A
#
# COMPACT_ATOMS: atom_id res chain seq x y z
N ALA A 1 27.38 -1.39 9.32
CA ALA A 1 26.51 -0.82 8.28
C ALA A 1 25.72 -1.89 7.49
N ALA A 2 26.21 -3.14 7.40
CA ALA A 2 25.48 -4.21 6.71
C ALA A 2 24.49 -4.96 7.65
N SER A 3 24.66 -4.83 8.98
CA SER A 3 23.80 -5.48 9.97
C SER A 3 22.47 -4.74 10.22
N ASP A 4 22.38 -3.46 9.86
CA ASP A 4 21.17 -2.67 10.12
C ASP A 4 20.13 -2.76 8.99
N VAL A 5 20.56 -3.14 7.79
CA VAL A 5 19.66 -3.33 6.64
C VAL A 5 18.85 -4.63 6.78
N TYR A 6 19.40 -5.64 7.45
CA TYR A 6 18.69 -6.91 7.69
C TYR A 6 17.64 -6.86 8.82
N LYS A 7 17.64 -5.81 9.65
CA LYS A 7 16.65 -5.66 10.71
C LYS A 7 15.32 -5.06 10.26
N ARG A 8 15.26 -4.50 9.05
CA ARG A 8 14.05 -3.81 8.53
C ARG A 8 13.23 -4.60 7.51
N GLN A 9 13.60 -5.82 7.15
CA GLN A 9 12.80 -6.66 6.24
C GLN A 9 12.74 -8.09 6.78
N LYS A 10 11.81 -8.37 7.66
CA LYS A 10 11.37 -9.74 7.96
C LYS A 10 10.48 -10.18 6.79
N LYS A 11 11.07 -10.67 5.69
CA LYS A 11 10.29 -11.31 4.61
C LYS A 11 10.13 -12.78 4.94
N LEU A 12 8.89 -13.28 4.84
CA LEU A 12 8.64 -14.73 4.77
C LEU A 12 9.31 -15.24 3.50
N VAL A 13 10.22 -16.18 3.63
CA VAL A 13 10.94 -16.76 2.51
C VAL A 13 10.72 -18.26 2.49
N ARG A 14 10.38 -18.79 1.33
CA ARG A 14 10.29 -20.23 1.13
C ARG A 14 11.67 -20.86 1.21
N VAL A 15 11.87 -21.76 2.17
CA VAL A 15 13.10 -22.54 2.28
C VAL A 15 13.12 -23.59 1.17
N ASN A 16 14.13 -23.52 0.32
CA ASN A 16 14.29 -24.42 -0.83
C ASN A 16 15.28 -25.54 -0.58
N ASP A 17 16.24 -25.33 0.33
CA ASP A 17 17.24 -26.33 0.71
C ASP A 17 17.85 -26.02 2.10
N LEU A 18 18.31 -27.02 2.83
CA LEU A 18 18.95 -26.87 4.12
C LEU A 18 20.45 -27.17 4.03
N LYS A 19 21.28 -26.27 4.54
CA LYS A 19 22.72 -26.43 4.55
C LYS A 19 23.17 -26.96 5.91
N LEU A 20 23.72 -28.19 5.90
CA LEU A 20 24.25 -28.88 7.06
C LEU A 20 25.78 -28.88 7.00
N SER A 21 26.42 -28.71 8.14
CA SER A 21 27.88 -28.94 8.31
C SER A 21 28.13 -30.16 9.13
N ASP A 22 29.10 -30.95 8.73
CA ASP A 22 29.64 -32.06 9.50
C ASP A 22 30.70 -31.52 10.47
N ALA A 23 30.40 -31.56 11.74
CA ALA A 23 31.31 -31.16 12.82
C ALA A 23 31.68 -32.34 13.69
N GLY A 24 32.26 -33.39 13.07
CA GLY A 24 32.74 -34.58 13.73
C GLY A 24 31.64 -35.61 14.02
N SER A 25 31.02 -35.62 15.18
CA SER A 25 29.96 -36.57 15.53
C SER A 25 28.55 -36.01 15.46
N GLN A 26 28.39 -34.74 15.07
CA GLN A 26 27.09 -34.06 15.02
C GLN A 26 26.93 -33.27 13.73
N LEU A 27 25.80 -33.45 13.05
CA LEU A 27 25.35 -32.58 11.96
C LEU A 27 24.79 -31.28 12.53
N ARG A 28 25.43 -30.15 12.20
CA ARG A 28 24.94 -28.80 12.56
C ARG A 28 24.27 -28.15 11.38
N LEU A 29 23.08 -27.66 11.60
CA LEU A 29 22.36 -26.82 10.63
C LEU A 29 22.99 -25.44 10.62
N ILE A 30 23.52 -25.01 9.45
CA ILE A 30 24.19 -23.73 9.28
C ILE A 30 23.17 -22.65 8.84
N GLY A 31 22.25 -23.00 7.95
CA GLY A 31 21.27 -22.08 7.40
C GLY A 31 20.38 -22.73 6.35
N ALA A 32 19.45 -21.93 5.85
CA ALA A 32 18.53 -22.32 4.79
C ALA A 32 18.82 -21.54 3.51
N GLU A 33 18.76 -22.21 2.36
CA GLU A 33 18.84 -21.57 1.05
C GLU A 33 17.45 -21.18 0.59
N VAL A 34 17.28 -19.87 0.32
CA VAL A 34 16.01 -19.25 -0.11
C VAL A 34 16.08 -18.74 -1.55
N GLY A 35 17.20 -18.99 -2.24
CA GLY A 35 17.47 -18.51 -3.58
C GLY A 35 17.03 -19.45 -4.70
N LEU A 36 17.10 -18.94 -5.94
CA LEU A 36 16.75 -19.67 -7.17
C LEU A 36 17.55 -20.96 -7.35
N ARG A 37 18.78 -21.01 -6.85
CA ARG A 37 19.64 -22.23 -6.97
C ARG A 37 19.08 -23.42 -6.22
N GLY A 38 18.51 -23.20 -5.02
CA GLY A 38 17.85 -24.26 -4.25
C GLY A 38 16.65 -24.84 -4.98
N ILE A 39 15.83 -23.97 -5.61
CA ILE A 39 14.69 -24.40 -6.43
C ILE A 39 15.16 -25.27 -7.62
N LEU A 40 16.17 -24.79 -8.35
CA LEU A 40 16.71 -25.52 -9.53
C LEU A 40 17.29 -26.88 -9.14
N ARG A 41 17.97 -26.96 -7.99
CA ARG A 41 18.53 -28.21 -7.45
C ARG A 41 17.45 -29.20 -7.05
N GLY A 42 16.35 -28.69 -6.44
CA GLY A 42 15.20 -29.52 -6.04
C GLY A 42 14.42 -30.07 -7.23
N LEU A 43 14.38 -29.33 -8.37
CA LEU A 43 13.75 -29.80 -9.61
C LEU A 43 14.61 -30.86 -10.33
N ALA A 44 15.87 -30.53 -10.62
CA ALA A 44 16.84 -31.46 -11.19
C ALA A 44 18.28 -30.91 -11.05
N PRO A 45 19.23 -31.67 -10.50
CA PRO A 45 20.62 -31.21 -10.29
C PRO A 45 21.37 -30.83 -11.58
N TRP A 46 20.99 -31.41 -12.72
CA TRP A 46 21.58 -31.06 -14.00
C TRP A 46 21.07 -29.69 -14.51
N LEU A 47 19.85 -29.31 -14.16
CA LEU A 47 19.24 -28.02 -14.54
C LEU A 47 19.96 -26.87 -13.82
N GLU A 48 20.29 -27.01 -12.54
CA GLU A 48 21.12 -26.04 -11.80
C GLU A 48 22.45 -25.79 -12.52
N ARG A 49 23.14 -26.88 -12.90
CA ARG A 49 24.45 -26.78 -13.58
C ARG A 49 24.35 -26.09 -14.93
N ALA A 50 23.31 -26.40 -15.72
CA ALA A 50 23.09 -25.79 -17.03
C ALA A 50 22.78 -24.30 -16.90
N VAL A 51 21.85 -23.92 -16.03
CA VAL A 51 21.44 -22.51 -15.84
C VAL A 51 22.59 -21.70 -15.24
N CYS A 52 23.32 -22.23 -14.25
CA CYS A 52 24.48 -21.55 -13.68
C CYS A 52 25.64 -21.39 -14.70
N ALA A 53 25.84 -22.35 -15.60
CA ALA A 53 26.84 -22.24 -16.66
C ALA A 53 26.49 -21.14 -17.68
N VAL A 54 25.22 -21.04 -18.10
CA VAL A 54 24.72 -19.99 -18.97
C VAL A 54 24.81 -18.62 -18.31
N ALA A 55 24.36 -18.51 -17.04
CA ALA A 55 24.43 -17.27 -16.28
C ALA A 55 25.88 -16.78 -16.09
N LYS A 56 26.80 -17.70 -15.85
CA LYS A 56 28.24 -17.40 -15.77
C LYS A 56 28.82 -16.94 -17.11
N ALA A 57 28.41 -17.53 -18.23
CA ALA A 57 28.81 -17.11 -19.58
C ALA A 57 28.31 -15.68 -19.91
N TRP A 58 27.13 -15.29 -19.35
CA TRP A 58 26.56 -13.95 -19.52
C TRP A 58 27.04 -12.96 -18.45
N LYS A 59 28.08 -13.29 -17.68
CA LYS A 59 28.65 -12.43 -16.61
C LYS A 59 27.65 -12.01 -15.52
N ARG A 60 26.58 -12.78 -15.33
CA ARG A 60 25.59 -12.60 -14.24
C ARG A 60 25.49 -13.88 -13.41
N PRO A 61 26.46 -14.16 -12.50
CA PRO A 61 26.43 -15.36 -11.69
C PRO A 61 25.23 -15.33 -10.74
N ILE A 62 24.53 -16.45 -10.65
CA ILE A 62 23.46 -16.63 -9.66
C ILE A 62 24.14 -17.04 -8.36
N ASN A 63 24.11 -16.16 -7.36
CA ASN A 63 24.70 -16.40 -6.06
C ASN A 63 23.77 -17.25 -5.17
N GLU A 64 24.36 -17.99 -4.24
CA GLU A 64 23.59 -18.68 -3.19
C GLU A 64 23.09 -17.63 -2.18
N HIS A 65 21.78 -17.61 -1.90
CA HIS A 65 21.21 -16.82 -0.83
C HIS A 65 20.96 -17.74 0.37
N ILE A 66 21.87 -17.69 1.33
CA ILE A 66 21.79 -18.49 2.55
C ILE A 66 21.49 -17.57 3.71
N ILE A 67 20.38 -17.83 4.40
CA ILE A 67 20.05 -17.19 5.66
C ILE A 67 20.58 -18.09 6.79
N ALA A 68 21.43 -17.55 7.64
CA ALA A 68 21.99 -18.31 8.74
C ALA A 68 20.89 -18.65 9.77
N TRP A 69 20.96 -19.88 10.31
CA TRP A 69 19.93 -20.47 11.18
C TRP A 69 19.58 -19.65 12.42
N ASN A 70 20.52 -18.94 12.97
CA ASN A 70 20.34 -18.08 14.14
C ASN A 70 19.52 -16.79 13.87
N TYR A 71 19.19 -16.51 12.62
CA TYR A 71 18.32 -15.41 12.20
C TYR A 71 16.94 -15.88 11.74
N MET A 72 16.66 -17.18 11.82
CA MET A 72 15.38 -17.77 11.42
C MET A 72 14.56 -18.10 12.68
N ASP A 73 13.47 -17.40 12.89
CA ASP A 73 12.41 -17.87 13.80
C ASP A 73 11.62 -18.97 13.06
N LEU A 74 11.70 -20.19 13.58
CA LEU A 74 10.97 -21.32 13.02
C LEU A 74 9.50 -21.25 13.41
N LEU A 75 8.66 -21.18 12.43
CA LEU A 75 7.27 -21.60 12.54
C LEU A 75 7.23 -23.12 12.77
N ASP A 76 6.55 -23.54 13.82
CA ASP A 76 6.54 -24.91 14.31
C ASP A 76 5.99 -25.91 13.27
N ARG A 77 6.47 -27.13 13.31
CA ARG A 77 6.44 -28.14 12.25
C ARG A 77 5.10 -28.84 11.99
N ASP A 78 4.03 -28.43 12.61
CA ASP A 78 2.73 -29.10 12.45
C ASP A 78 1.74 -28.19 11.71
N LEU A 79 1.76 -28.25 10.37
CA LEU A 79 0.88 -27.51 9.47
C LEU A 79 -0.62 -27.76 9.68
N SER A 80 -0.99 -28.73 10.52
CA SER A 80 -2.36 -28.97 10.95
C SER A 80 -2.72 -28.34 12.30
N LYS A 81 -1.74 -27.73 12.97
CA LYS A 81 -1.89 -26.98 14.23
C LYS A 81 -0.90 -25.83 14.28
N VAL A 82 -0.94 -24.93 13.30
CA VAL A 82 -0.28 -23.64 13.45
C VAL A 82 -1.14 -22.82 14.42
N GLN A 83 -0.95 -23.06 15.69
CA GLN A 83 -1.17 -22.03 16.67
C GLN A 83 -0.01 -21.05 16.47
N LEU A 84 -0.29 -19.89 15.93
CA LEU A 84 0.61 -18.75 15.98
C LEU A 84 0.97 -18.55 17.46
N SER A 85 2.11 -19.09 17.89
CA SER A 85 2.72 -18.75 19.17
C SER A 85 3.45 -17.40 19.02
N VAL A 86 2.78 -16.43 18.42
CA VAL A 86 3.09 -15.02 18.62
C VAL A 86 2.49 -14.72 19.98
N SER A 87 3.34 -14.54 21.00
CA SER A 87 2.85 -14.03 22.27
C SER A 87 2.10 -12.73 21.98
N HIS A 88 0.84 -12.63 22.43
CA HIS A 88 -0.05 -11.48 22.20
C HIS A 88 0.62 -10.10 22.41
N THR A 89 1.55 -9.99 23.33
CA THR A 89 2.38 -8.83 23.63
C THR A 89 3.31 -8.36 22.50
N ARG A 90 3.39 -9.08 21.38
CA ARG A 90 4.28 -8.69 20.26
C ARG A 90 3.55 -8.10 19.05
N LEU A 91 2.28 -8.38 18.87
CA LEU A 91 1.47 -7.75 17.81
C LEU A 91 1.17 -6.31 18.18
N ASP A 92 0.83 -6.06 19.45
CA ASP A 92 0.53 -4.72 19.99
C ASP A 92 1.73 -3.74 19.94
N GLU A 93 2.95 -4.26 19.75
CA GLU A 93 4.20 -3.47 19.66
C GLU A 93 4.65 -3.25 18.20
N LEU A 94 3.98 -3.84 17.21
CA LEU A 94 4.33 -3.69 15.80
C LEU A 94 3.65 -2.47 15.19
N HIS A 95 4.30 -1.86 14.21
CA HIS A 95 3.67 -0.83 13.39
C HIS A 95 2.55 -1.45 12.54
N PRO A 96 1.43 -0.75 12.30
CA PRO A 96 0.34 -1.25 11.45
C PRO A 96 0.81 -1.84 10.11
N ALA A 97 1.70 -1.15 9.40
CA ALA A 97 2.28 -1.65 8.14
C ALA A 97 3.05 -2.98 8.29
N ASP A 98 3.73 -3.23 9.44
CA ASP A 98 4.37 -4.55 9.70
C ASP A 98 3.32 -5.64 9.95
N VAL A 99 2.16 -5.29 10.52
CA VAL A 99 1.01 -6.19 10.73
C VAL A 99 0.34 -6.50 9.41
N ALA A 100 0.12 -5.51 8.56
CA ALA A 100 -0.40 -5.64 7.19
C ALA A 100 0.44 -6.63 6.38
N ASP A 101 1.77 -6.43 6.31
CA ASP A 101 2.73 -7.34 5.66
C ASP A 101 2.57 -8.81 6.12
N ILE A 102 2.21 -9.03 7.40
CA ILE A 102 1.97 -10.37 7.95
C ILE A 102 0.62 -10.91 7.49
N LEU A 103 -0.45 -10.10 7.56
CA LEU A 103 -1.82 -10.50 7.22
C LEU A 103 -1.95 -10.89 5.75
N GLU A 104 -1.31 -10.16 4.84
CA GLU A 104 -1.29 -10.45 3.40
C GLU A 104 -0.69 -11.81 3.05
N GLN A 105 0.29 -12.26 3.83
CA GLN A 105 0.97 -13.54 3.61
C GLN A 105 0.22 -14.75 4.18
N LEU A 106 -0.86 -14.53 4.92
CA LEU A 106 -1.65 -15.57 5.58
C LEU A 106 -2.80 -16.03 4.67
N ASP A 107 -3.18 -17.31 4.83
CA ASP A 107 -4.45 -17.77 4.25
C ASP A 107 -5.65 -17.21 5.04
N PRO A 108 -6.87 -17.19 4.47
CA PRO A 108 -8.05 -16.59 5.12
C PRO A 108 -8.33 -17.11 6.53
N GLN A 109 -8.07 -18.39 6.82
CA GLN A 109 -8.30 -18.96 8.16
C GLN A 109 -7.26 -18.49 9.17
N GLN A 110 -6.02 -18.34 8.74
CA GLN A 110 -4.92 -17.82 9.57
C GLN A 110 -5.11 -16.33 9.82
N ARG A 111 -5.51 -15.56 8.80
CA ARG A 111 -5.81 -14.14 8.88
C ARG A 111 -6.94 -13.87 9.87
N ALA A 112 -8.05 -14.59 9.77
CA ALA A 112 -9.15 -14.49 10.73
C ALA A 112 -8.71 -14.77 12.17
N ALA A 113 -7.84 -15.75 12.39
CA ALA A 113 -7.31 -16.05 13.72
C ALA A 113 -6.41 -14.93 14.26
N VAL A 114 -5.69 -14.18 13.41
CA VAL A 114 -4.91 -13.01 13.83
C VAL A 114 -5.86 -11.86 14.18
N PHE A 115 -6.86 -11.60 13.35
CA PHE A 115 -7.87 -10.56 13.64
C PHE A 115 -8.65 -10.77 14.94
N GLU A 116 -8.86 -12.03 15.40
CA GLU A 116 -9.46 -12.31 16.72
C GLU A 116 -8.61 -11.79 17.90
N HIS A 117 -7.34 -11.49 17.66
CA HIS A 117 -6.39 -11.07 18.69
C HIS A 117 -6.06 -9.57 18.63
N LEU A 118 -6.34 -8.92 17.52
CA LEU A 118 -6.22 -7.47 17.36
C LEU A 118 -7.49 -6.80 17.91
N ASP A 119 -7.34 -5.67 18.57
CA ASP A 119 -8.48 -4.80 18.88
C ASP A 119 -8.97 -4.11 17.58
N ASP A 120 -10.05 -3.33 17.68
CA ASP A 120 -10.65 -2.75 16.48
C ASP A 120 -9.76 -1.65 15.88
N GLU A 121 -9.07 -0.84 16.70
CA GLU A 121 -8.11 0.18 16.26
C GLU A 121 -6.94 -0.44 15.48
N GLN A 122 -6.24 -1.39 16.09
CA GLN A 122 -5.13 -2.10 15.44
C GLN A 122 -5.54 -2.86 14.16
N ALA A 123 -6.75 -3.39 14.15
CA ALA A 123 -7.27 -4.11 12.99
C ALA A 123 -7.59 -3.14 11.84
N GLY A 124 -8.18 -1.99 12.16
CA GLY A 124 -8.47 -0.91 11.22
C GLY A 124 -7.20 -0.38 10.57
N ASP A 125 -6.24 0.05 11.40
CA ASP A 125 -4.96 0.58 10.95
C ASP A 125 -4.20 -0.42 10.07
N ALA A 126 -4.18 -1.71 10.50
CA ALA A 126 -3.50 -2.74 9.71
C ALA A 126 -4.17 -2.99 8.35
N ILE A 127 -5.50 -2.88 8.26
CA ILE A 127 -6.22 -3.04 6.98
C ILE A 127 -5.95 -1.85 6.07
N GLN A 128 -5.91 -0.63 6.58
CA GLN A 128 -5.59 0.57 5.80
C GLN A 128 -4.19 0.52 5.18
N GLU A 129 -3.24 -0.11 5.85
CA GLU A 129 -1.85 -0.29 5.37
C GLU A 129 -1.66 -1.52 4.45
N MET A 130 -2.71 -2.30 4.17
CA MET A 130 -2.64 -3.45 3.25
C MET A 130 -2.70 -2.98 1.78
N GLU A 131 -2.09 -3.75 0.86
CA GLU A 131 -2.31 -3.55 -0.57
C GLU A 131 -3.81 -3.68 -0.91
N ASP A 132 -4.35 -2.82 -1.77
CA ASP A 132 -5.79 -2.71 -2.10
C ASP A 132 -6.43 -4.06 -2.42
N GLU A 133 -5.71 -4.92 -3.16
CA GLU A 133 -6.20 -6.26 -3.54
C GLU A 133 -6.53 -7.18 -2.33
N PHE A 134 -5.98 -6.89 -1.13
CA PHE A 134 -6.21 -7.69 0.09
C PHE A 134 -7.19 -7.05 1.08
N GLN A 135 -7.41 -5.74 1.01
CA GLN A 135 -8.25 -5.00 1.94
C GLN A 135 -9.71 -5.48 1.92
N ALA A 136 -10.31 -5.56 0.72
CA ALA A 136 -11.68 -6.02 0.55
C ALA A 136 -11.86 -7.48 0.99
N ASP A 137 -10.87 -8.35 0.73
CA ASP A 137 -10.87 -9.74 1.21
C ASP A 137 -10.78 -9.80 2.73
N ALA A 138 -9.95 -8.96 3.36
CA ALA A 138 -9.80 -8.90 4.82
C ALA A 138 -11.09 -8.48 5.50
N ILE A 139 -11.72 -7.40 5.06
CA ILE A 139 -13.06 -6.96 5.52
C ILE A 139 -14.11 -8.04 5.21
N GLY A 140 -13.95 -8.70 4.04
CA GLY A 140 -14.81 -9.79 3.61
C GLY A 140 -14.87 -10.98 4.55
N ASP A 141 -13.78 -11.30 5.21
CA ASP A 141 -13.61 -12.43 6.12
C ASP A 141 -14.14 -12.15 7.55
N LEU A 142 -14.36 -10.86 7.92
CA LEU A 142 -14.80 -10.46 9.24
C LEU A 142 -16.32 -10.62 9.45
N ASP A 143 -16.71 -10.64 10.74
CA ASP A 143 -18.12 -10.50 11.14
C ASP A 143 -18.68 -9.14 10.67
N GLU A 144 -19.93 -9.12 10.18
CA GLU A 144 -20.54 -7.94 9.57
C GLU A 144 -20.61 -6.72 10.49
N HIS A 145 -20.85 -6.93 11.79
CA HIS A 145 -20.87 -5.82 12.76
C HIS A 145 -19.47 -5.29 13.04
N ARG A 146 -18.48 -6.16 13.06
CA ARG A 146 -17.08 -5.75 13.23
C ARG A 146 -16.58 -5.03 11.98
N ALA A 147 -16.80 -5.61 10.81
CA ALA A 147 -16.45 -5.01 9.53
C ALA A 147 -17.05 -3.59 9.35
N SER A 148 -18.34 -3.43 9.73
CA SER A 148 -19.03 -2.14 9.66
C SER A 148 -18.45 -1.09 10.62
N ARG A 149 -18.01 -1.49 11.82
CA ARG A 149 -17.35 -0.55 12.74
C ARG A 149 -15.97 -0.15 12.21
N LEU A 150 -15.16 -1.12 11.79
CA LEU A 150 -13.83 -0.83 11.25
C LEU A 150 -13.90 0.13 10.06
N LEU A 151 -14.80 -0.11 9.11
CA LEU A 151 -15.02 0.79 7.97
C LEU A 151 -15.48 2.19 8.39
N GLY A 152 -16.25 2.31 9.50
CA GLY A 152 -16.69 3.61 10.00
C GLY A 152 -15.59 4.38 10.75
N ASP A 153 -14.58 3.68 11.25
CA ASP A 153 -13.45 4.25 11.99
C ASP A 153 -12.24 4.52 11.04
N MET A 154 -12.26 4.02 9.79
CA MET A 154 -11.23 4.24 8.76
C MET A 154 -11.38 5.60 8.08
N ASP A 155 -10.34 6.00 7.35
CA ASP A 155 -10.41 7.14 6.45
C ASP A 155 -11.51 6.92 5.39
N PRO A 156 -12.38 7.91 5.13
CA PRO A 156 -13.56 7.74 4.28
C PRO A 156 -13.27 7.30 2.84
N ASP A 157 -12.16 7.76 2.27
CA ASP A 157 -11.67 7.38 0.95
C ASP A 157 -11.25 5.90 0.90
N VAL A 158 -10.41 5.46 1.85
CA VAL A 158 -10.02 4.04 1.98
C VAL A 158 -11.25 3.16 2.21
N ALA A 159 -12.16 3.59 3.09
CA ALA A 159 -13.40 2.85 3.33
C ALA A 159 -14.28 2.78 2.07
N ALA A 160 -14.32 3.84 1.24
CA ALA A 160 -15.06 3.85 -0.02
C ALA A 160 -14.45 2.89 -1.04
N ASP A 161 -13.13 2.85 -1.19
CA ASP A 161 -12.43 1.95 -2.08
C ASP A 161 -12.67 0.48 -1.68
N ILE A 162 -12.55 0.16 -0.40
CA ILE A 162 -12.88 -1.19 0.11
C ILE A 162 -14.33 -1.57 -0.17
N VAL A 163 -15.28 -0.65 0.07
CA VAL A 163 -16.71 -0.90 -0.16
C VAL A 163 -17.01 -1.07 -1.65
N ASN A 164 -16.33 -0.35 -2.53
CA ASN A 164 -16.44 -0.46 -3.99
C ASN A 164 -16.02 -1.85 -4.49
N ASP A 165 -15.00 -2.43 -3.89
CA ASP A 165 -14.46 -3.74 -4.25
C ASP A 165 -15.25 -4.92 -3.65
N LEU A 166 -16.14 -4.66 -2.68
CA LEU A 166 -16.98 -5.69 -2.09
C LEU A 166 -18.17 -6.07 -2.99
N PRO A 167 -18.69 -7.30 -2.88
CA PRO A 167 -19.95 -7.67 -3.51
C PRO A 167 -21.09 -6.74 -3.05
N TYR A 168 -21.87 -6.20 -4.00
CA TYR A 168 -22.93 -5.22 -3.78
C TYR A 168 -23.83 -5.50 -2.56
N GLU A 169 -24.30 -6.75 -2.40
CA GLU A 169 -25.17 -7.14 -1.29
C GLU A 169 -24.48 -6.99 0.08
N LYS A 170 -23.15 -7.24 0.12
CA LYS A 170 -22.34 -7.09 1.33
C LYS A 170 -22.03 -5.63 1.62
N ALA A 171 -21.61 -4.87 0.62
CA ALA A 171 -21.37 -3.44 0.69
C ALA A 171 -22.58 -2.71 1.27
N GLU A 172 -23.77 -2.89 0.69
CA GLU A 172 -25.02 -2.27 1.16
C GLU A 172 -25.37 -2.65 2.61
N LYS A 173 -25.09 -3.90 2.99
CA LYS A 173 -25.36 -4.37 4.35
C LYS A 173 -24.42 -3.72 5.37
N LEU A 174 -23.12 -3.59 5.04
CA LEU A 174 -22.15 -2.92 5.90
C LEU A 174 -22.48 -1.44 6.07
N LEU A 175 -22.81 -0.74 4.98
CA LEU A 175 -23.25 0.66 5.02
C LEU A 175 -24.56 0.88 5.81
N GLN A 176 -25.47 -0.12 5.86
CA GLN A 176 -26.69 -0.04 6.68
C GLN A 176 -26.41 -0.26 8.19
N LEU A 177 -25.35 -0.98 8.54
CA LEU A 177 -24.96 -1.26 9.92
C LEU A 177 -24.08 -0.14 10.52
N MET A 178 -23.49 0.67 9.67
CA MET A 178 -22.61 1.78 9.99
C MET A 178 -23.37 2.99 10.54
N GLY A 179 -22.68 3.95 11.14
CA GLY A 179 -23.21 5.27 11.52
C GLY A 179 -23.81 6.00 10.30
N VAL A 180 -24.79 6.88 10.55
CA VAL A 180 -25.46 7.58 9.45
C VAL A 180 -24.51 8.57 8.77
N GLU A 181 -23.65 9.22 9.53
CA GLU A 181 -22.66 10.21 9.04
C GLU A 181 -21.59 9.50 8.22
N ASP A 182 -20.92 8.48 8.77
CA ASP A 182 -19.86 7.72 8.10
C ASP A 182 -20.36 7.07 6.81
N ALA A 183 -21.56 6.46 6.85
CA ALA A 183 -22.18 5.86 5.67
C ALA A 183 -22.56 6.90 4.60
N GLN A 184 -22.81 8.16 4.97
CA GLN A 184 -23.10 9.23 4.03
C GLN A 184 -21.82 9.69 3.34
N ASP A 185 -20.73 9.88 4.08
CA ASP A 185 -19.43 10.29 3.55
C ASP A 185 -18.91 9.26 2.54
N ILE A 186 -18.94 7.98 2.91
CA ILE A 186 -18.56 6.89 1.99
C ILE A 186 -19.44 6.86 0.73
N ARG A 187 -20.78 7.05 0.86
CA ARG A 187 -21.67 7.08 -0.31
C ARG A 187 -21.43 8.28 -1.21
N GLU A 188 -21.00 9.39 -0.66
CA GLU A 188 -20.64 10.58 -1.43
C GLU A 188 -19.40 10.30 -2.27
N LEU A 189 -18.37 9.69 -1.67
CA LEU A 189 -17.14 9.30 -2.36
C LEU A 189 -17.38 8.24 -3.44
N LEU A 190 -18.19 7.24 -3.17
CA LEU A 190 -18.64 6.25 -4.16
C LEU A 190 -19.39 6.85 -5.37
N GLY A 191 -19.82 8.10 -5.29
CA GLY A 191 -20.45 8.83 -6.39
C GLY A 191 -19.46 9.33 -7.44
N TYR A 192 -18.18 9.43 -7.11
CA TYR A 192 -17.14 9.86 -8.05
C TYR A 192 -16.62 8.68 -8.87
N ARG A 193 -15.95 8.99 -9.97
CA ARG A 193 -15.42 7.97 -10.87
C ARG A 193 -14.02 7.58 -10.42
N ASP A 194 -13.75 6.27 -10.38
CA ASP A 194 -12.43 5.72 -10.06
C ASP A 194 -11.33 6.39 -10.91
N GLY A 195 -10.16 6.61 -10.31
CA GLY A 195 -9.03 7.27 -10.95
C GLY A 195 -9.18 8.79 -11.07
N THR A 196 -10.03 9.41 -10.25
CA THR A 196 -10.20 10.87 -10.20
C THR A 196 -9.92 11.42 -8.80
N ALA A 197 -9.62 12.73 -8.74
CA ALA A 197 -9.41 13.43 -7.47
C ALA A 197 -10.58 13.23 -6.47
N GLY A 198 -11.82 13.21 -6.97
CA GLY A 198 -13.00 13.02 -6.13
C GLY A 198 -13.11 11.61 -5.53
N ALA A 199 -12.61 10.57 -6.21
CA ALA A 199 -12.57 9.22 -5.66
C ALA A 199 -11.42 9.06 -4.64
N ARG A 200 -10.32 9.77 -4.85
CA ARG A 200 -9.11 9.69 -4.01
C ARG A 200 -9.08 10.70 -2.86
N MET A 201 -10.05 11.63 -2.78
CA MET A 201 -10.07 12.66 -1.74
C MET A 201 -10.63 12.11 -0.42
N THR A 202 -10.06 12.55 0.69
CA THR A 202 -10.70 12.40 2.00
C THR A 202 -11.59 13.59 2.33
N THR A 203 -12.70 13.34 3.02
CA THR A 203 -13.60 14.37 3.56
C THR A 203 -13.18 14.82 4.96
N GLN A 204 -12.19 14.15 5.56
CA GLN A 204 -11.66 14.48 6.87
C GLN A 204 -10.60 15.58 6.80
N TYR A 205 -11.02 16.81 6.79
CA TYR A 205 -10.15 17.99 6.82
C TYR A 205 -10.61 19.02 7.86
N VAL A 206 -9.71 19.90 8.28
CA VAL A 206 -10.05 20.97 9.22
C VAL A 206 -10.31 22.27 8.46
N ALA A 207 -11.55 22.74 8.49
CA ALA A 207 -11.95 24.02 7.92
C ALA A 207 -12.42 24.99 9.00
N MET A 208 -12.12 26.26 8.81
CA MET A 208 -12.49 27.37 9.71
C MET A 208 -12.97 28.56 8.88
N HIS A 209 -13.84 29.39 9.42
CA HIS A 209 -14.25 30.62 8.73
C HIS A 209 -13.17 31.71 8.84
N ASP A 210 -13.08 32.58 7.83
CA ASP A 210 -12.10 33.66 7.70
C ASP A 210 -12.13 34.66 8.87
N THR A 211 -13.31 34.82 9.48
CA THR A 211 -13.55 35.70 10.63
C THR A 211 -13.11 35.10 11.97
N GLU A 212 -12.90 33.79 12.05
CA GLU A 212 -12.44 33.14 13.26
C GLU A 212 -10.99 33.46 13.55
N THR A 213 -10.61 33.31 14.82
CA THR A 213 -9.28 33.72 15.28
C THR A 213 -8.34 32.53 15.42
N VAL A 214 -7.05 32.82 15.52
CA VAL A 214 -6.02 31.81 15.89
C VAL A 214 -6.39 31.06 17.17
N GLY A 215 -6.95 31.77 18.17
CA GLY A 215 -7.36 31.18 19.44
C GLY A 215 -8.52 30.18 19.29
N ASP A 216 -9.51 30.51 18.46
CA ASP A 216 -10.64 29.65 18.17
C ASP A 216 -10.15 28.39 17.46
N THR A 217 -9.28 28.53 16.45
CA THR A 217 -8.68 27.43 15.70
C THR A 217 -7.89 26.49 16.61
N ILE A 218 -7.03 27.02 17.49
CA ILE A 218 -6.29 26.20 18.46
C ILE A 218 -7.24 25.46 19.41
N ALA A 219 -8.38 26.05 19.76
CA ALA A 219 -9.37 25.39 20.61
C ALA A 219 -10.06 24.23 19.88
N VAL A 220 -10.34 24.35 18.60
CA VAL A 220 -10.87 23.26 17.76
C VAL A 220 -9.85 22.15 17.63
N LEU A 221 -8.61 22.47 17.22
CA LEU A 221 -7.53 21.49 17.04
C LEU A 221 -7.24 20.65 18.29
N ARG A 222 -7.45 21.22 19.49
CA ARG A 222 -7.27 20.49 20.76
C ARG A 222 -8.41 19.53 21.09
N GLN A 223 -9.48 19.54 20.33
CA GLN A 223 -10.63 18.66 20.50
C GLN A 223 -10.64 17.53 19.48
N LEU A 224 -9.78 17.61 18.46
CA LEU A 224 -9.59 16.52 17.52
C LEU A 224 -8.91 15.34 18.22
N ASP A 225 -9.26 14.15 17.81
CA ASP A 225 -8.62 12.93 18.25
C ASP A 225 -7.15 12.87 17.75
N GLU A 226 -6.30 12.10 18.43
CA GLU A 226 -4.87 12.00 18.12
C GLU A 226 -4.64 11.47 16.69
N ASP A 227 -5.57 10.67 16.17
CA ASP A 227 -5.48 9.98 14.88
C ASP A 227 -6.16 10.74 13.73
N HIS A 228 -6.53 12.02 13.92
CA HIS A 228 -7.14 12.82 12.85
C HIS A 228 -6.12 13.06 11.71
N PRO A 229 -6.37 12.54 10.50
CA PRO A 229 -5.33 12.35 9.48
C PRO A 229 -4.73 13.65 8.93
N SER A 230 -5.45 14.76 8.91
CA SER A 230 -5.04 15.93 8.13
C SER A 230 -4.90 17.23 8.93
N VAL A 231 -4.02 17.27 9.93
CA VAL A 231 -3.76 18.49 10.73
C VAL A 231 -2.66 19.39 10.15
N HIS A 232 -1.97 18.99 9.09
CA HIS A 232 -0.85 19.77 8.54
C HIS A 232 -1.26 21.11 7.94
N CYS A 233 -2.42 21.16 7.31
CA CYS A 233 -3.03 22.34 6.71
C CYS A 233 -4.47 22.54 7.22
N LEU A 234 -4.86 23.79 7.39
CA LEU A 234 -6.22 24.20 7.69
C LEU A 234 -6.75 25.00 6.51
N TYR A 235 -8.01 24.81 6.21
CA TYR A 235 -8.68 25.47 5.12
C TYR A 235 -9.54 26.61 5.65
N VAL A 236 -9.46 27.77 5.02
CA VAL A 236 -10.19 28.95 5.43
C VAL A 236 -11.29 29.19 4.42
N LEU A 237 -12.53 29.22 4.93
CA LEU A 237 -13.74 29.35 4.13
C LEU A 237 -14.39 30.73 4.34
N ASP A 238 -15.10 31.21 3.33
CA ASP A 238 -15.99 32.37 3.44
C ASP A 238 -17.36 31.98 4.04
N ASP A 239 -18.27 32.97 4.13
CA ASP A 239 -19.63 32.76 4.64
C ASP A 239 -20.51 31.85 3.73
N ASP A 240 -20.09 31.59 2.48
CA ASP A 240 -20.77 30.73 1.49
C ASP A 240 -20.10 29.33 1.36
N ASP A 241 -19.22 28.95 2.29
CA ASP A 241 -18.39 27.72 2.33
C ASP A 241 -17.39 27.60 1.17
N LYS A 242 -16.96 28.72 0.58
CA LYS A 242 -15.95 28.72 -0.46
C LYS A 242 -14.56 28.81 0.12
N LEU A 243 -13.62 28.12 -0.53
CA LEU A 243 -12.23 28.14 -0.14
C LEU A 243 -11.58 29.50 -0.45
N GLU A 244 -11.26 30.29 0.57
CA GLU A 244 -10.55 31.57 0.44
C GLU A 244 -9.04 31.44 0.63
N GLY A 245 -8.59 30.47 1.43
CA GLY A 245 -7.17 30.32 1.72
C GLY A 245 -6.82 29.07 2.49
N VAL A 246 -5.52 28.88 2.68
CA VAL A 246 -4.97 27.80 3.51
C VAL A 246 -4.04 28.38 4.56
N LEU A 247 -3.95 27.68 5.68
CA LEU A 247 -3.13 28.09 6.80
C LEU A 247 -2.37 26.88 7.35
N SER A 248 -1.06 26.98 7.46
CA SER A 248 -0.29 25.87 8.02
C SER A 248 -0.33 25.90 9.54
N LEU A 249 -0.27 24.72 10.16
CA LEU A 249 -0.13 24.60 11.62
C LEU A 249 1.06 25.40 12.13
N ARG A 250 2.14 25.49 11.35
CA ARG A 250 3.32 26.31 11.68
C ARG A 250 2.97 27.78 11.81
N THR A 251 2.13 28.32 10.91
CA THR A 251 1.72 29.72 10.95
C THR A 251 0.90 30.02 12.21
N LEU A 252 0.00 29.11 12.60
CA LEU A 252 -0.76 29.21 13.86
C LEU A 252 0.16 29.24 15.09
N VAL A 253 1.11 28.31 15.15
CA VAL A 253 2.04 28.20 16.30
C VAL A 253 2.94 29.44 16.42
N LEU A 254 3.29 30.08 15.29
CA LEU A 254 4.14 31.27 15.26
C LEU A 254 3.35 32.59 15.40
N ALA A 255 2.03 32.55 15.40
CA ALA A 255 1.21 33.74 15.61
C ALA A 255 1.45 34.31 17.01
N HIS A 256 1.73 35.63 17.07
CA HIS A 256 2.06 36.30 18.34
C HIS A 256 0.81 36.69 19.13
N ASP A 257 -0.32 36.87 18.47
CA ASP A 257 -1.61 37.23 19.08
C ASP A 257 -2.67 36.22 18.63
N VAL A 258 -3.33 35.63 19.61
CA VAL A 258 -4.39 34.64 19.40
C VAL A 258 -5.71 35.25 18.92
N ASN A 259 -5.85 36.58 18.97
CA ASN A 259 -7.06 37.30 18.54
C ASN A 259 -6.98 37.76 17.06
N VAL A 260 -5.92 37.42 16.33
CA VAL A 260 -5.80 37.74 14.91
C VAL A 260 -6.76 36.87 14.13
N PRO A 261 -7.61 37.44 13.26
CA PRO A 261 -8.50 36.67 12.38
C PRO A 261 -7.69 35.92 11.33
N LEU A 262 -8.17 34.75 10.91
CA LEU A 262 -7.47 33.86 9.99
C LEU A 262 -7.21 34.49 8.63
N ARG A 263 -8.13 35.33 8.13
CA ARG A 263 -7.98 36.07 6.87
C ARG A 263 -6.73 36.93 6.79
N ASP A 264 -6.18 37.38 7.95
CA ASP A 264 -4.98 38.20 7.99
C ASP A 264 -3.68 37.37 7.95
N LEU A 265 -3.78 36.06 8.10
CA LEU A 265 -2.65 35.12 8.18
C LEU A 265 -2.66 34.07 7.06
N MET A 266 -3.81 33.81 6.43
CA MET A 266 -3.96 32.77 5.40
C MET A 266 -3.19 33.10 4.13
N TYR A 267 -2.81 32.05 3.42
CA TYR A 267 -2.28 32.14 2.07
C TYR A 267 -3.43 31.97 1.08
N THR A 268 -3.62 32.95 0.19
CA THR A 268 -4.79 33.04 -0.71
C THR A 268 -4.54 32.51 -2.13
N GLU A 269 -3.27 32.27 -2.52
CA GLU A 269 -2.95 31.69 -3.84
C GLU A 269 -2.97 30.15 -3.76
N VAL A 270 -4.12 29.59 -3.45
CA VAL A 270 -4.28 28.15 -3.24
C VAL A 270 -4.33 27.43 -4.59
N ILE A 271 -3.58 26.35 -4.72
CA ILE A 271 -3.67 25.43 -5.87
C ILE A 271 -4.76 24.42 -5.52
N THR A 272 -5.78 24.30 -6.38
CA THR A 272 -6.95 23.43 -6.20
C THR A 272 -7.17 22.60 -7.46
N CYS A 273 -7.91 21.52 -7.37
CA CYS A 273 -8.37 20.74 -8.51
C CYS A 273 -9.89 20.50 -8.45
N PRO A 274 -10.57 20.27 -9.60
CA PRO A 274 -11.94 19.78 -9.61
C PRO A 274 -11.99 18.27 -9.29
N PRO A 275 -13.14 17.74 -8.83
CA PRO A 275 -13.25 16.32 -8.47
C PRO A 275 -13.11 15.36 -9.66
N GLU A 276 -13.30 15.80 -10.90
CA GLU A 276 -13.14 15.02 -12.12
C GLU A 276 -11.70 14.98 -12.65
N GLU A 277 -10.77 15.71 -12.03
CA GLU A 277 -9.34 15.71 -12.43
C GLU A 277 -8.75 14.31 -12.27
N ASP A 278 -7.87 13.96 -13.17
CA ASP A 278 -7.17 12.69 -13.18
C ASP A 278 -6.20 12.58 -11.99
N GLU A 279 -6.23 11.48 -11.24
CA GLU A 279 -5.44 11.30 -10.02
C GLU A 279 -3.93 11.34 -10.27
N GLU A 280 -3.44 10.80 -11.42
CA GLU A 280 -2.01 10.87 -11.75
C GLU A 280 -1.57 12.32 -11.99
N GLN A 281 -2.45 13.15 -12.55
CA GLN A 281 -2.18 14.58 -12.76
C GLN A 281 -2.16 15.32 -11.42
N VAL A 282 -3.10 15.05 -10.53
CA VAL A 282 -3.14 15.61 -9.17
C VAL A 282 -1.89 15.23 -8.38
N ALA A 283 -1.50 13.96 -8.40
CA ALA A 283 -0.30 13.47 -7.75
C ALA A 283 0.98 14.15 -8.30
N ALA A 284 1.06 14.33 -9.61
CA ALA A 284 2.17 15.04 -10.24
C ALA A 284 2.22 16.53 -9.82
N GLU A 285 1.07 17.19 -9.64
CA GLU A 285 1.01 18.58 -9.17
C GLU A 285 1.37 18.70 -7.68
N ILE A 286 0.88 17.81 -6.82
CA ILE A 286 1.24 17.72 -5.41
C ILE A 286 2.77 17.59 -5.27
N SER A 287 3.36 16.67 -6.01
CA SER A 287 4.81 16.46 -6.03
C SER A 287 5.58 17.65 -6.59
N LYS A 288 5.08 18.29 -7.65
CA LYS A 288 5.74 19.44 -8.32
C LYS A 288 5.79 20.68 -7.44
N TYR A 289 4.73 20.94 -6.69
CA TYR A 289 4.59 22.13 -5.87
C TYR A 289 4.92 21.89 -4.39
N ASP A 290 5.30 20.67 -4.03
CA ASP A 290 5.66 20.25 -2.65
C ASP A 290 4.50 20.53 -1.68
N LEU A 291 3.28 20.17 -2.11
CA LEU A 291 2.06 20.38 -1.34
C LEU A 291 1.86 19.25 -0.32
N PRO A 292 1.48 19.54 0.93
CA PRO A 292 1.12 18.51 1.90
C PRO A 292 -0.25 17.89 1.60
N ALA A 293 -1.14 18.63 0.96
CA ALA A 293 -2.43 18.18 0.43
C ALA A 293 -2.94 19.15 -0.62
N MET A 294 -3.80 18.69 -1.53
CA MET A 294 -4.45 19.51 -2.56
C MET A 294 -5.96 19.56 -2.31
N PRO A 295 -6.55 20.75 -2.11
CA PRO A 295 -7.99 20.91 -1.98
C PRO A 295 -8.72 20.57 -3.28
N VAL A 296 -9.79 19.80 -3.16
CA VAL A 296 -10.74 19.49 -4.23
C VAL A 296 -11.95 20.41 -4.07
N VAL A 297 -12.28 21.17 -5.11
CA VAL A 297 -13.35 22.15 -5.07
C VAL A 297 -14.37 21.95 -6.18
N ASP A 298 -15.64 22.32 -5.91
CA ASP A 298 -16.70 22.30 -6.92
C ASP A 298 -16.62 23.49 -7.90
N GLU A 299 -17.54 23.55 -8.86
CA GLU A 299 -17.64 24.66 -9.83
C GLU A 299 -17.89 26.04 -9.19
N ASN A 300 -18.24 26.10 -7.91
CA ASN A 300 -18.50 27.31 -7.13
C ASN A 300 -17.39 27.66 -6.16
N ASP A 301 -16.23 26.99 -6.25
CA ASP A 301 -15.08 27.07 -5.36
C ASP A 301 -15.37 26.56 -3.92
N ARG A 302 -16.40 25.73 -3.70
CA ARG A 302 -16.67 25.11 -2.42
C ARG A 302 -15.76 23.91 -2.20
N LEU A 303 -15.22 23.81 -0.99
CA LEU A 303 -14.34 22.71 -0.61
C LEU A 303 -15.15 21.42 -0.45
N LEU A 304 -14.81 20.40 -1.22
CA LEU A 304 -15.42 19.06 -1.18
C LEU A 304 -14.59 18.09 -0.35
N GLY A 305 -13.28 18.13 -0.48
CA GLY A 305 -12.34 17.25 0.19
C GLY A 305 -10.91 17.68 -0.09
N ILE A 306 -9.97 16.83 0.27
CA ILE A 306 -8.54 17.03 0.02
C ILE A 306 -7.91 15.73 -0.44
N VAL A 307 -6.97 15.81 -1.38
CA VAL A 307 -6.06 14.69 -1.69
C VAL A 307 -4.77 14.92 -0.94
N THR A 308 -4.37 13.97 -0.11
CA THR A 308 -3.17 14.10 0.74
C THR A 308 -1.88 13.76 -0.03
N PHE A 309 -0.73 14.04 0.57
CA PHE A 309 0.57 13.73 -0.05
C PHE A 309 0.83 12.22 -0.09
N ASP A 310 0.41 11.48 0.92
CA ASP A 310 0.55 10.03 1.04
C ASP A 310 -0.28 9.31 -0.03
N ASP A 311 -1.56 9.69 -0.25
CA ASP A 311 -2.39 9.16 -1.33
C ASP A 311 -1.78 9.46 -2.71
N ALA A 312 -1.30 10.70 -2.90
CA ALA A 312 -0.62 11.08 -4.13
C ALA A 312 0.68 10.29 -4.36
N PHE A 313 1.38 9.91 -3.29
CA PHE A 313 2.59 9.09 -3.37
C PHE A 313 2.26 7.66 -3.78
N GLU A 314 1.17 7.08 -3.27
CA GLU A 314 0.66 5.76 -3.64
C GLU A 314 0.30 5.70 -5.13
N VAL A 315 -0.47 6.67 -5.63
CA VAL A 315 -0.79 6.80 -7.07
C VAL A 315 0.47 6.84 -7.95
N MET A 316 1.52 7.55 -7.49
CA MET A 316 2.79 7.62 -8.23
C MET A 316 3.58 6.29 -8.18
N GLU A 317 3.50 5.53 -7.11
CA GLU A 317 4.14 4.23 -6.96
C GLU A 317 3.46 3.19 -7.85
N ASP A 318 2.15 3.16 -7.88
CA ASP A 318 1.35 2.29 -8.75
C ASP A 318 1.59 2.57 -10.23
N ALA A 319 1.60 3.84 -10.63
CA ALA A 319 1.93 4.24 -12.00
C ALA A 319 3.35 3.80 -12.40
N ALA A 320 4.31 3.85 -11.48
CA ALA A 320 5.69 3.39 -11.71
C ALA A 320 5.78 1.87 -11.85
N ASP A 321 5.02 1.13 -11.05
CA ASP A 321 4.97 -0.34 -11.09
C ASP A 321 4.28 -0.85 -12.36
N ASP A 322 3.22 -0.19 -12.81
CA ASP A 322 2.54 -0.50 -14.07
C ASP A 322 3.43 -0.24 -15.29
N ASP A 323 4.19 0.84 -15.30
CA ASP A 323 5.20 1.11 -16.34
C ASP A 323 6.31 0.04 -16.33
N GLN A 324 6.71 -0.45 -15.17
CA GLN A 324 7.70 -1.52 -15.03
C GLN A 324 7.13 -2.87 -15.50
N LYS A 325 5.88 -3.21 -15.12
CA LYS A 325 5.15 -4.39 -15.60
C LYS A 325 4.99 -4.33 -17.11
N ARG A 326 4.58 -3.20 -17.67
CA ARG A 326 4.43 -2.95 -19.12
C ARG A 326 5.74 -3.11 -19.88
N ARG A 327 6.85 -2.56 -19.39
CA ARG A 327 8.19 -2.74 -19.96
C ARG A 327 8.63 -4.21 -19.94
N ARG A 328 8.37 -4.95 -18.86
CA ARG A 328 8.65 -6.39 -18.79
C ARG A 328 7.88 -7.18 -19.86
N TRP A 329 6.59 -6.90 -20.05
CA TRP A 329 5.77 -7.54 -21.07
C TRP A 329 6.26 -7.25 -22.49
N ILE A 330 6.67 -6.01 -22.78
CA ILE A 330 7.26 -5.65 -24.09
C ILE A 330 8.54 -6.44 -24.35
N TRP A 331 9.39 -6.61 -23.35
CA TRP A 331 10.62 -7.42 -23.48
C TRP A 331 10.33 -8.91 -23.64
N VAL A 332 9.33 -9.45 -22.94
CA VAL A 332 8.93 -10.85 -23.07
C VAL A 332 8.33 -11.10 -24.46
N LEU A 333 7.41 -10.25 -24.92
CA LEU A 333 6.81 -10.37 -26.26
C LEU A 333 7.83 -10.14 -27.38
N GLY A 334 8.72 -9.17 -27.23
CA GLY A 334 9.82 -8.93 -28.17
C GLY A 334 10.82 -10.10 -28.24
N GLY A 335 11.16 -10.67 -27.08
CA GLY A 335 12.03 -11.85 -26.99
C GLY A 335 11.41 -13.11 -27.61
N THR A 336 10.10 -13.34 -27.39
CA THR A 336 9.39 -14.47 -28.00
C THR A 336 9.24 -14.30 -29.54
N ALA A 337 8.92 -13.09 -30.00
CA ALA A 337 8.83 -12.79 -31.43
C ALA A 337 10.19 -13.01 -32.16
N LEU A 338 11.28 -12.55 -31.54
CA LEU A 338 12.64 -12.80 -32.06
C LEU A 338 13.00 -14.29 -32.05
N GLY A 339 12.60 -15.02 -31.01
CA GLY A 339 12.81 -16.47 -30.93
C GLY A 339 12.03 -17.23 -32.00
N VAL A 340 10.80 -16.86 -32.30
CA VAL A 340 9.98 -17.46 -33.35
C VAL A 340 10.55 -17.12 -34.73
N LEU A 341 10.99 -15.87 -34.98
CA LEU A 341 11.64 -15.49 -36.22
C LEU A 341 12.95 -16.24 -36.44
N ALA A 342 13.77 -16.43 -35.40
CA ALA A 342 15.00 -17.21 -35.47
C ALA A 342 14.70 -18.69 -35.77
N LEU A 343 13.63 -19.27 -35.20
CA LEU A 343 13.19 -20.64 -35.47
C LEU A 343 12.71 -20.79 -36.91
N ILE A 344 11.95 -19.84 -37.43
CA ILE A 344 11.50 -19.83 -38.85
C ILE A 344 12.69 -19.71 -39.80
N ALA A 345 13.64 -18.80 -39.50
CA ALA A 345 14.85 -18.65 -40.29
C ALA A 345 15.72 -19.94 -40.28
N TYR A 346 15.86 -20.57 -39.11
CA TYR A 346 16.60 -21.81 -38.95
C TYR A 346 15.93 -22.98 -39.74
N THR A 347 14.60 -23.11 -39.68
CA THR A 347 13.88 -24.11 -40.46
C THR A 347 13.97 -23.86 -41.96
N ALA A 348 13.91 -22.61 -42.41
CA ALA A 348 14.08 -22.24 -43.80
C ALA A 348 15.49 -22.58 -44.31
N ILE A 349 16.52 -22.33 -43.51
CA ILE A 349 17.92 -22.70 -43.84
C ILE A 349 18.06 -24.23 -43.90
N LEU A 350 17.50 -24.97 -42.96
CA LEU A 350 17.50 -26.44 -42.99
C LEU A 350 16.81 -26.98 -44.22
N PHE A 351 15.64 -26.46 -44.61
CA PHE A 351 14.96 -26.86 -45.87
C PHE A 351 15.78 -26.55 -47.10
N SER A 352 16.48 -25.41 -47.12
CA SER A 352 17.38 -25.06 -48.23
C SER A 352 18.57 -26.02 -48.36
N ILE A 353 19.14 -26.45 -47.24
CA ILE A 353 20.27 -27.37 -47.21
C ILE A 353 19.84 -28.81 -47.61
N ILE A 354 18.67 -29.25 -47.13
CA ILE A 354 18.16 -30.59 -47.42
C ILE A 354 17.61 -30.66 -48.85
N GLY A 355 16.96 -29.57 -49.34
CA GLY A 355 16.43 -29.49 -50.71
C GLY A 355 17.51 -29.48 -51.83
N TYR A 356 18.75 -29.19 -51.52
CA TYR A 356 19.89 -29.25 -52.49
C TYR A 356 20.51 -30.65 -52.62
N ARG A 357 19.93 -31.68 -52.00
CA ARG A 357 20.44 -33.06 -52.02
C ARG A 357 19.57 -34.07 -52.78
N TRP A 358 18.75 -33.60 -53.72
CA TRP A 358 18.02 -34.46 -54.68
C TRP A 358 18.24 -34.01 -56.08
#